data_512a050f8a83db06d20e99bd0509d1c9
#
_entry.id   512a050f8a83db06d20e99bd0509d1c9
#
_cell.length_a   1.000
_cell.length_b   1.000
_cell.length_c   1.000
_cell.angle_alpha   90.00
_cell.angle_beta   90.00
_cell.angle_gamma   90.00
#
_symmetry.space_group_name_H-M   'P 1'
#
loop_
_entity.id
_entity.type
_entity.pdbx_description
1 polymer ?
#
loop_
_entity_poly.entity_id
_entity_poly.type
_entity_poly.pdbx_seq_one_letter_code
_entity_poly.pdbx_strand_id
1 'polypeptide(L)'
;AGGSVGMDRATADYMGMLATVMNALALADTMRQEGMTARVMSAIGIEQVVEPYVRPKALQYLEEGKVVVFAAGTGNPFFTTDTAAALRGAEIGAEIVLKATKVDGVYTASTRRSPAISR
;
A
#
# COMPACT_ATOMS: atom_id res chain seq x y z
N ALA A 1 -15.29 -1.42 -21.28
CA ALA A 1 -14.87 -1.27 -21.39
C ALA A 1 -14.32 -0.85 -21.54
N GLY A 2 -14.22 -0.65 -21.15
CA GLY A 2 -13.53 -0.27 -21.36
C GLY A 2 -13.67 -0.22 -22.30
N GLY A 3 -14.21 -0.16 -22.14
CA GLY A 3 -14.42 0.01 -22.75
C GLY A 3 -14.26 -0.40 -23.83
N SER A 4 -14.67 -0.25 -24.22
CA SER A 4 -14.65 -0.44 -25.31
C SER A 4 -13.70 -1.19 -25.73
N VAL A 5 -12.83 -0.95 -25.60
CA VAL A 5 -11.87 -1.62 -26.00
C VAL A 5 -11.43 -2.08 -24.96
N GLY A 6 -11.96 -2.45 -24.30
CA GLY A 6 -11.54 -2.69 -23.33
C GLY A 6 -10.97 -3.71 -22.71
N MET A 7 -10.27 -3.48 -21.68
CA MET A 7 -9.73 -4.38 -20.80
C MET A 7 -10.82 -4.64 -19.84
N ASP A 8 -10.94 -5.86 -19.37
CA ASP A 8 -11.94 -6.13 -18.43
C ASP A 8 -11.55 -5.54 -17.10
N ARG A 9 -12.50 -5.25 -16.26
CA ARG A 9 -12.27 -4.54 -15.02
C ARG A 9 -11.35 -5.28 -14.06
N ALA A 10 -11.52 -6.58 -13.95
CA ALA A 10 -10.66 -7.36 -13.06
C ALA A 10 -9.21 -7.31 -13.50
N THR A 11 -8.95 -7.37 -14.80
CA THR A 11 -7.59 -7.26 -15.32
C THR A 11 -7.01 -5.90 -15.01
N ALA A 12 -7.80 -4.86 -15.23
CA ALA A 12 -7.34 -3.50 -14.93
C ALA A 12 -7.04 -3.36 -13.44
N ASP A 13 -7.86 -3.94 -12.59
CA ASP A 13 -7.65 -3.87 -11.15
C ASP A 13 -6.36 -4.60 -10.75
N TYR A 14 -6.09 -5.75 -11.36
CA TYR A 14 -4.84 -6.46 -11.07
C TYR A 14 -3.62 -5.68 -11.56
N MET A 15 -3.74 -5.04 -12.71
CA MET A 15 -2.65 -4.19 -13.19
C MET A 15 -2.39 -3.05 -12.22
N GLY A 16 -3.45 -2.49 -11.66
CA GLY A 16 -3.32 -1.44 -10.65
C GLY A 16 -2.62 -1.97 -9.39
N MET A 17 -2.96 -3.19 -8.96
CA MET A 17 -2.30 -3.80 -7.81
C MET A 17 -0.82 -4.02 -8.07
N LEU A 18 -0.47 -4.50 -9.26
CA LEU A 18 0.92 -4.69 -9.63
C LEU A 18 1.68 -3.37 -9.64
N ALA A 19 1.03 -2.31 -10.09
CA ALA A 19 1.64 -0.99 -10.07
C ALA A 19 1.95 -0.56 -8.63
N THR A 20 1.06 -0.88 -7.68
CA THR A 20 1.34 -0.53 -6.28
C THR A 20 2.51 -1.34 -5.73
N VAL A 21 2.70 -2.57 -6.20
CA VAL A 21 3.85 -3.35 -5.78
C VAL A 21 5.14 -2.68 -6.26
N MET A 22 5.15 -2.22 -7.51
CA MET A 22 6.31 -1.51 -8.06
C MET A 22 6.61 -0.26 -7.24
N ASN A 23 5.57 0.51 -6.93
CA ASN A 23 5.74 1.73 -6.16
C ASN A 23 6.20 1.43 -4.73
N ALA A 24 5.68 0.37 -4.14
CA ALA A 24 6.07 -0.01 -2.78
C ALA A 24 7.53 -0.43 -2.72
N LEU A 25 8.01 -1.15 -3.74
CA LEU A 25 9.41 -1.54 -3.79
C LEU A 25 10.31 -0.31 -3.88
N ALA A 26 9.93 0.65 -4.71
CA ALA A 26 10.69 1.89 -4.85
C ALA A 26 10.69 2.69 -3.55
N LEU A 27 9.54 2.79 -2.90
CA LEU A 27 9.42 3.51 -1.65
C LEU A 27 10.28 2.87 -0.55
N ALA A 28 10.20 1.55 -0.43
CA ALA A 28 10.97 0.85 0.58
C ALA A 28 12.48 1.00 0.34
N ASP A 29 12.88 1.00 -0.92
CA ASP A 29 14.28 1.18 -1.27
C ASP A 29 14.76 2.57 -0.84
N THR A 30 13.95 3.58 -1.10
CA THR A 30 14.26 4.95 -0.69
C THR A 30 14.34 5.04 0.84
N MET A 31 13.42 4.40 1.53
CA MET A 31 13.44 4.39 2.99
C MET A 31 14.71 3.76 3.55
N ARG A 32 15.15 2.66 2.93
CA ARG A 32 16.38 2.00 3.37
C ARG A 32 17.60 2.89 3.13
N GLN A 33 17.59 3.63 2.06
CA GLN A 33 18.68 4.57 1.77
C GLN A 33 18.74 5.68 2.82
N GLU A 34 17.60 5.98 3.44
CA GLU A 34 17.54 6.99 4.49
C GLU A 34 17.79 6.39 5.88
N GLY A 35 18.16 5.15 5.95
CA GLY A 35 18.49 4.53 7.22
C GLY A 35 17.36 3.79 7.91
N MET A 36 16.21 3.71 7.29
CA MET A 36 15.09 2.98 7.88
C MET A 36 15.14 1.52 7.48
N THR A 37 14.64 0.65 8.34
CA THR A 37 14.49 -0.75 7.98
C THR A 37 13.07 -0.94 7.47
N ALA A 38 12.93 -1.12 6.19
CA ALA A 38 11.61 -1.22 5.57
C ALA A 38 11.39 -2.58 4.92
N ARG A 39 10.18 -3.11 5.08
CA ARG A 39 9.78 -4.38 4.49
C ARG A 39 8.52 -4.14 3.65
N VAL A 40 8.42 -4.82 2.53
CA VAL A 40 7.24 -4.71 1.69
C VAL A 40 6.47 -6.03 1.79
N MET A 41 5.18 -5.95 2.06
CA MET A 41 4.34 -7.12 2.10
C MET A 41 3.19 -6.91 1.12
N SER A 42 2.88 -7.93 0.35
CA SER A 42 1.89 -7.82 -0.72
C SER A 42 0.72 -8.75 -0.50
N ALA A 43 -0.46 -8.27 -0.82
CA ALA A 43 -1.66 -9.08 -0.76
C ALA A 43 -1.74 -10.06 -1.93
N ILE A 44 -1.00 -9.81 -3.02
CA ILE A 44 -0.93 -10.80 -4.10
C ILE A 44 0.44 -11.45 -4.08
N GLY A 45 0.48 -12.73 -4.41
CA GLY A 45 1.72 -13.50 -4.32
C GLY A 45 2.63 -13.31 -5.50
N ILE A 46 3.83 -12.77 -5.27
CA ILE A 46 4.87 -12.67 -6.28
C ILE A 46 6.14 -13.07 -5.57
N GLU A 47 6.29 -14.36 -5.30
CA GLU A 47 7.31 -14.88 -4.43
C GLU A 47 8.70 -14.41 -4.68
N GLN A 48 9.13 -14.24 -5.90
CA GLN A 48 10.49 -13.83 -6.20
C GLN A 48 10.76 -12.36 -5.95
N VAL A 49 9.70 -11.57 -5.78
CA VAL A 49 9.83 -10.13 -5.75
C VAL A 49 9.48 -9.53 -4.41
N VAL A 50 8.44 -10.04 -3.79
CA VAL A 50 7.91 -9.42 -2.59
C VAL A 50 7.35 -10.47 -1.65
N GLU A 51 7.40 -10.16 -0.38
CA GLU A 51 6.92 -11.05 0.66
C GLU A 51 5.41 -11.04 0.73
N PRO A 52 4.75 -12.18 0.92
CA PRO A 52 3.29 -12.17 1.04
C PRO A 52 2.87 -11.55 2.35
N TYR A 53 1.73 -10.88 2.35
CA TYR A 53 1.20 -10.32 3.57
C TYR A 53 0.65 -11.43 4.46
N VAL A 54 1.18 -11.53 5.65
CA VAL A 54 0.68 -12.46 6.65
C VAL A 54 0.65 -11.65 7.94
N ARG A 55 -0.51 -11.56 8.56
CA ARG A 55 -0.70 -10.70 9.74
C ARG A 55 0.33 -10.92 10.85
N PRO A 56 0.58 -12.16 11.31
CA PRO A 56 1.56 -12.35 12.37
C PRO A 56 2.95 -11.83 12.02
N LYS A 57 3.33 -11.96 10.75
CA LYS A 57 4.64 -11.50 10.32
C LYS A 57 4.70 -9.98 10.29
N ALA A 58 3.61 -9.34 9.86
CA ALA A 58 3.55 -7.88 9.86
C ALA A 58 3.68 -7.36 11.30
N LEU A 59 2.98 -7.99 12.23
CA LEU A 59 3.06 -7.60 13.64
C LEU A 59 4.46 -7.77 14.18
N GLN A 60 5.14 -8.85 13.80
CA GLN A 60 6.50 -9.10 14.23
C GLN A 60 7.43 -8.00 13.75
N TYR A 61 7.32 -7.61 12.48
CA TYR A 61 8.15 -6.55 11.92
C TYR A 61 7.91 -5.23 12.65
N LEU A 62 6.66 -4.92 12.93
CA LEU A 62 6.33 -3.68 13.62
C LEU A 62 6.90 -3.67 15.04
N GLU A 63 6.86 -4.82 15.72
CA GLU A 63 7.43 -4.92 17.05
C GLU A 63 8.93 -4.75 17.03
N GLU A 64 9.57 -5.13 15.95
CA GLU A 64 11.01 -4.98 15.79
C GLU A 64 11.40 -3.56 15.37
N GLY A 65 10.43 -2.67 15.26
CA GLY A 65 10.70 -1.29 14.88
C GLY A 65 10.89 -1.07 13.38
N LYS A 66 10.45 -2.01 12.57
CA LYS A 66 10.56 -1.89 11.12
C LYS A 66 9.35 -1.16 10.54
N VAL A 67 9.56 -0.55 9.39
CA VAL A 67 8.48 0.07 8.65
C VAL A 67 7.94 -1.00 7.69
N VAL A 68 6.63 -1.16 7.64
CA VAL A 68 6.02 -2.12 6.73
C VAL A 68 5.21 -1.36 5.69
N VAL A 69 5.50 -1.62 4.42
CA VAL A 69 4.77 -1.02 3.32
C VAL A 69 3.84 -2.10 2.76
N PHE A 70 2.54 -1.85 2.79
CA PHE A 70 1.55 -2.82 2.31
C PHE A 70 1.22 -2.51 0.85
N ALA A 71 1.30 -3.49 0.00
CA ALA A 71 1.07 -3.35 -1.42
C ALA A 71 -0.09 -4.24 -1.89
N ALA A 72 -0.63 -3.91 -3.03
CA ALA A 72 -1.68 -4.68 -3.72
C ALA A 72 -3.04 -4.64 -3.02
N GLY A 73 -3.26 -3.68 -2.16
CA GLY A 73 -4.57 -3.49 -1.55
C GLY A 73 -5.06 -4.72 -0.83
N THR A 74 -6.27 -5.19 -1.16
CA THR A 74 -6.82 -6.40 -0.57
C THR A 74 -6.41 -7.65 -1.35
N GLY A 75 -5.82 -7.47 -2.52
CA GLY A 75 -5.50 -8.58 -3.40
C GLY A 75 -6.68 -9.04 -4.23
N ASN A 76 -7.82 -8.40 -4.08
CA ASN A 76 -9.03 -8.77 -4.80
C ASN A 76 -9.48 -7.62 -5.68
N PRO A 77 -9.90 -7.91 -6.90
CA PRO A 77 -10.42 -6.85 -7.77
C PRO A 77 -11.69 -6.26 -7.18
N PHE A 78 -12.04 -5.08 -7.65
CA PHE A 78 -13.26 -4.38 -7.26
C PHE A 78 -13.28 -3.81 -5.84
N PHE A 79 -12.21 -3.93 -5.11
CA PHE A 79 -12.12 -3.32 -3.78
C PHE A 79 -11.28 -2.05 -3.86
N THR A 80 -11.60 -1.06 -3.05
CA THR A 80 -10.90 0.22 -3.11
C THR A 80 -9.63 0.19 -2.26
N THR A 81 -8.76 1.15 -2.52
CA THR A 81 -7.56 1.33 -1.71
C THR A 81 -7.94 1.72 -0.28
N ASP A 82 -9.01 2.50 -0.13
CA ASP A 82 -9.47 2.92 1.18
C ASP A 82 -9.92 1.72 2.00
N THR A 83 -10.61 0.79 1.37
CA THR A 83 -11.04 -0.44 2.03
C THR A 83 -9.83 -1.23 2.48
N ALA A 84 -8.82 -1.33 1.63
CA ALA A 84 -7.61 -2.05 1.97
C ALA A 84 -6.88 -1.41 3.14
N ALA A 85 -6.77 -0.09 3.13
CA ALA A 85 -6.08 0.62 4.20
C ALA A 85 -6.79 0.41 5.53
N ALA A 86 -8.11 0.51 5.52
CA ALA A 86 -8.88 0.31 6.75
C ALA A 86 -8.75 -1.12 7.27
N LEU A 87 -8.78 -2.09 6.37
CA LEU A 87 -8.67 -3.48 6.75
C LEU A 87 -7.31 -3.78 7.36
N ARG A 88 -6.24 -3.36 6.73
CA ARG A 88 -4.89 -3.61 7.24
C ARG A 88 -4.69 -2.90 8.57
N GLY A 89 -5.19 -1.66 8.68
CA GLY A 89 -5.09 -0.91 9.93
C GLY A 89 -5.77 -1.64 11.08
N ALA A 90 -6.96 -2.18 10.82
CA ALA A 90 -7.67 -2.92 11.84
C ALA A 90 -6.94 -4.21 12.20
N GLU A 91 -6.43 -4.92 11.20
CA GLU A 91 -5.74 -6.19 11.42
C GLU A 91 -4.50 -6.07 12.28
N ILE A 92 -3.77 -4.98 12.14
CA ILE A 92 -2.54 -4.80 12.90
C ILE A 92 -2.73 -3.93 14.13
N GLY A 93 -3.96 -3.48 14.37
CA GLY A 93 -4.24 -2.68 15.56
C GLY A 93 -3.65 -1.28 15.49
N ALA A 94 -3.59 -0.70 14.32
CA ALA A 94 -2.99 0.61 14.16
C ALA A 94 -3.85 1.68 14.81
N GLU A 95 -3.20 2.64 15.45
CA GLU A 95 -3.91 3.75 16.05
C GLU A 95 -4.26 4.78 14.98
N ILE A 96 -3.45 4.90 13.95
CA ILE A 96 -3.65 5.84 12.86
C ILE A 96 -3.36 5.12 11.56
N VAL A 97 -4.18 5.34 10.57
CA VAL A 97 -3.98 4.77 9.25
C VAL A 97 -3.67 5.89 8.27
N LEU A 98 -2.57 5.74 7.55
CA LEU A 98 -2.16 6.69 6.53
C LEU A 98 -2.14 6.01 5.19
N LYS A 99 -2.58 6.69 4.18
CA LYS A 99 -2.56 6.15 2.83
C LYS A 99 -1.81 7.12 1.93
N ALA A 100 -0.76 6.66 1.30
CA ALA A 100 -0.03 7.47 0.34
C ALA A 100 -0.76 7.42 -0.99
N THR A 101 -1.02 8.55 -1.57
CA THR A 101 -1.73 8.60 -2.82
C THR A 101 -1.17 9.74 -3.67
N LYS A 102 -1.38 9.63 -4.97
CA LYS A 102 -0.90 10.64 -5.87
C LYS A 102 -1.81 11.86 -5.82
N VAL A 103 -1.24 13.02 -5.73
CA VAL A 103 -2.01 14.26 -5.77
C VAL A 103 -1.41 15.18 -6.80
N ASP A 104 -2.22 16.13 -7.26
CA ASP A 104 -1.76 17.05 -8.27
C ASP A 104 -0.99 18.23 -7.74
N GLY A 105 -0.51 18.22 -6.66
CA GLY A 105 0.27 19.35 -6.17
C GLY A 105 0.52 19.22 -4.70
N VAL A 106 1.13 20.26 -4.17
CA VAL A 106 1.44 20.28 -2.76
C VAL A 106 0.46 21.20 -2.09
N TYR A 107 -0.23 20.74 -1.09
CA TYR A 107 -1.20 21.55 -0.41
C TYR A 107 -0.57 22.21 0.81
N THR A 108 -1.08 23.35 1.16
CA THR A 108 -0.54 24.05 2.32
C THR A 108 -1.04 23.36 3.58
N ALA A 109 -0.40 23.66 4.66
CA ALA A 109 -0.79 23.08 5.93
C ALA A 109 -2.21 23.44 6.31
N SER A 110 -2.64 24.62 5.95
CA SER A 110 -3.99 25.00 6.27
C SER A 110 -5.00 24.19 5.48
N THR A 111 -4.58 23.68 4.34
CA THR A 111 -5.47 22.91 3.53
C THR A 111 -5.52 21.50 4.09
N ARG A 112 -4.40 21.07 4.68
CA ARG A 112 -4.33 19.74 5.10
C ARG A 112 -4.36 19.73 6.51
N ARG A 113 -5.22 19.71 7.19
CA ARG A 113 -5.27 19.69 8.47
C ARG A 113 -4.50 18.73 9.06
N SER A 114 -4.25 17.74 8.58
CA SER A 114 -3.43 16.77 9.16
C SER A 114 -2.68 16.16 8.05
N PRO A 115 -1.45 16.44 7.93
CA PRO A 115 -0.68 15.91 6.83
C PRO A 115 -0.60 14.41 6.85
N ALA A 116 -0.86 13.82 7.96
CA ALA A 116 -0.79 12.39 8.04
C ALA A 116 -2.05 11.70 7.60
N ILE A 117 -3.07 12.41 7.29
CA ILE A 117 -4.25 11.79 6.87
C ILE A 117 -4.15 11.19 5.53
N SER A 118 -4.72 10.04 5.37
CA SER A 118 -4.73 9.36 4.14
C SER A 118 -5.55 10.07 3.11
N ARG A 119 -5.12 10.02 1.92
CA ARG A 119 -5.85 10.69 0.88
C ARG A 119 -6.13 9.75 -0.21
#